data_9afacae6c0b423757f048cf1e86a1eeb
#
_entry.id   9afacae6c0b423757f048cf1e86a1eeb
#
_cell.length_a   1.000
_cell.length_b   1.000
_cell.length_c   1.000
_cell.angle_alpha   90.00
_cell.angle_beta   90.00
_cell.angle_gamma   90.00
#
_symmetry.space_group_name_H-M   'P 1'
#
loop_
_entity.id
_entity.type
_entity.pdbx_description
1 polymer ?
#
loop_
_entity_poly.entity_id
_entity_poly.type
_entity_poly.pdbx_seq_one_letter_code
_entity_poly.pdbx_strand_id
1 'polypeptide(L)'
;MIPFFDCHYDLLTSISMNMDSMNKNNNIDILIDTLEKLYDNNVKGSIINLFFMSKEEMKNELDIKNIDVKEMFKKSVEQLEFLKMSGYIKDDVKFIYSIEGCDFLEVNDLEELYKLGLRSILPVWNNQNRYASGIKTTNGLTEEGKKLIKKASELGIIIDVSHMNEKSFFESLEYLLVLKKEGYDPIIVASHSNLKTFKDVGRNLSDKQINTLKYLDAYMGLFTSSKFISDNYLNITKQERQKDFLNMLNYLINDLKYPTNRILISTDDMEYYPDKNYHGYNCFDLDGLNKEIYKLLESKYSDNIIEQIMFNNGYDIYNKVNQKEKRK
;
A
#
# COMPACT_ATOMS: atom_id res chain seq x y z
N MET A 1 23.18 -6.71 4.46
CA MET A 1 21.77 -6.98 4.00
C MET A 1 21.26 -5.65 3.50
N ILE A 2 20.73 -5.60 2.25
CA ILE A 2 20.13 -4.41 1.66
C ILE A 2 18.91 -4.03 2.52
N PRO A 3 18.66 -2.73 2.81
CA PRO A 3 17.45 -2.33 3.50
C PRO A 3 16.20 -2.65 2.65
N PHE A 4 15.05 -2.81 3.30
CA PHE A 4 13.78 -3.07 2.65
C PHE A 4 12.78 -1.93 2.92
N PHE A 5 12.03 -1.56 1.89
CA PHE A 5 10.91 -0.63 1.96
C PHE A 5 9.65 -1.37 1.49
N ASP A 6 8.70 -1.57 2.39
CA ASP A 6 7.42 -2.19 2.06
C ASP A 6 6.46 -1.16 1.48
N CYS A 7 5.95 -1.42 0.26
CA CYS A 7 5.07 -0.46 -0.41
C CYS A 7 3.65 -0.41 0.17
N HIS A 8 3.24 -1.43 0.95
CA HIS A 8 1.94 -1.47 1.62
C HIS A 8 1.97 -2.44 2.79
N TYR A 9 1.71 -1.93 3.99
CA TYR A 9 1.70 -2.70 5.24
C TYR A 9 0.65 -2.15 6.21
N ASP A 10 -0.19 -3.01 6.79
CA ASP A 10 -1.32 -2.59 7.62
C ASP A 10 -0.98 -2.34 9.10
N LEU A 11 0.19 -1.76 9.36
CA LEU A 11 0.66 -1.51 10.72
C LEU A 11 -0.25 -0.58 11.52
N LEU A 12 -0.75 0.51 10.93
CA LEU A 12 -1.65 1.41 11.66
C LEU A 12 -3.00 0.74 11.98
N THR A 13 -3.47 -0.15 11.11
CA THR A 13 -4.65 -0.99 11.37
C THR A 13 -4.39 -1.92 12.54
N SER A 14 -3.25 -2.61 12.56
CA SER A 14 -2.84 -3.49 13.65
C SER A 14 -2.72 -2.75 14.99
N ILE A 15 -2.14 -1.55 14.99
CA ILE A 15 -2.07 -0.66 16.16
C ILE A 15 -3.46 -0.27 16.64
N SER A 16 -4.34 0.18 15.74
CA SER A 16 -5.71 0.60 16.07
C SER A 16 -6.53 -0.53 16.69
N MET A 17 -6.47 -1.72 16.12
CA MET A 17 -7.17 -2.92 16.64
C MET A 17 -6.65 -3.34 17.99
N ASN A 18 -5.33 -3.21 18.25
CA ASN A 18 -4.76 -3.52 19.55
C ASN A 18 -5.19 -2.54 20.64
N MET A 19 -5.39 -1.25 20.30
CA MET A 19 -5.86 -0.25 21.27
C MET A 19 -7.26 -0.57 21.80
N ASP A 20 -8.17 -1.02 20.94
CA ASP A 20 -9.53 -1.40 21.34
C ASP A 20 -9.54 -2.69 22.18
N SER A 21 -8.56 -3.57 22.00
CA SER A 21 -8.42 -4.84 22.74
C SER A 21 -7.57 -4.72 24.01
N MET A 22 -6.77 -3.67 24.21
CA MET A 22 -6.00 -3.42 25.44
C MET A 22 -6.87 -3.33 26.69
N ASN A 23 -8.17 -3.07 26.55
CA ASN A 23 -9.12 -3.16 27.64
C ASN A 23 -9.50 -4.62 28.02
N LYS A 24 -9.02 -5.63 27.30
CA LYS A 24 -9.48 -7.02 27.48
C LYS A 24 -8.41 -8.11 27.60
N ASN A 25 -7.16 -7.96 27.22
CA ASN A 25 -6.02 -8.88 27.49
C ASN A 25 -4.83 -8.60 26.52
N ASN A 26 -3.69 -8.20 27.06
CA ASN A 26 -2.30 -8.37 26.61
C ASN A 26 -1.99 -8.61 25.10
N ASN A 27 -2.45 -7.75 24.20
CA ASN A 27 -2.07 -7.85 22.78
C ASN A 27 -0.84 -7.00 22.43
N ILE A 28 -0.18 -6.38 23.41
CA ILE A 28 1.07 -5.65 23.19
C ILE A 28 2.17 -6.59 22.71
N ASP A 29 2.15 -7.85 23.14
CA ASP A 29 3.15 -8.85 22.74
C ASP A 29 3.10 -9.13 21.22
N ILE A 30 1.90 -9.16 20.63
CA ILE A 30 1.74 -9.33 19.16
C ILE A 30 2.34 -8.13 18.43
N LEU A 31 2.09 -6.91 18.91
CA LEU A 31 2.64 -5.71 18.31
C LEU A 31 4.17 -5.66 18.43
N ILE A 32 4.73 -6.10 19.58
CA ILE A 32 6.17 -6.21 19.78
C ILE A 32 6.77 -7.24 18.81
N ASP A 33 6.16 -8.43 18.70
CA ASP A 33 6.57 -9.48 17.75
C ASP A 33 6.56 -8.97 16.30
N THR A 34 5.52 -8.23 15.93
CA THR A 34 5.42 -7.54 14.62
C THR A 34 6.60 -6.60 14.39
N LEU A 35 6.94 -5.77 15.37
CA LEU A 35 8.04 -4.81 15.26
C LEU A 35 9.40 -5.51 15.22
N GLU A 36 9.59 -6.60 15.97
CA GLU A 36 10.79 -7.43 15.92
C GLU A 36 11.01 -8.02 14.52
N LYS A 37 9.97 -8.54 13.89
CA LYS A 37 10.03 -9.03 12.49
C LYS A 37 10.41 -7.95 11.48
N LEU A 38 9.94 -6.71 11.66
CA LEU A 38 10.40 -5.59 10.83
C LEU A 38 11.92 -5.38 10.95
N TYR A 39 12.49 -5.53 12.15
CA TYR A 39 13.93 -5.38 12.36
C TYR A 39 14.72 -6.54 11.79
N ASP A 40 14.28 -7.77 12.02
CA ASP A 40 14.93 -8.99 11.52
C ASP A 40 15.00 -9.00 9.99
N ASN A 41 14.01 -8.40 9.34
CA ASN A 41 13.96 -8.20 7.90
C ASN A 41 14.65 -6.91 7.43
N ASN A 42 15.32 -6.16 8.30
CA ASN A 42 15.96 -4.89 7.97
C ASN A 42 15.02 -3.93 7.23
N VAL A 43 13.75 -3.89 7.64
CA VAL A 43 12.78 -2.92 7.12
C VAL A 43 13.18 -1.52 7.59
N LYS A 44 13.42 -0.62 6.65
CA LYS A 44 13.84 0.76 6.90
C LYS A 44 12.80 1.78 6.44
N GLY A 45 11.71 1.30 5.88
CA GLY A 45 10.57 2.14 5.53
C GLY A 45 9.37 1.34 5.06
N SER A 46 8.21 1.99 5.14
CA SER A 46 6.97 1.43 4.62
C SER A 46 5.90 2.51 4.43
N ILE A 47 4.97 2.26 3.50
CA ILE A 47 3.66 2.91 3.51
C ILE A 47 2.79 2.10 4.46
N ILE A 48 2.43 2.69 5.60
CA ILE A 48 1.65 2.02 6.65
C ILE A 48 0.22 2.51 6.67
N ASN A 49 -0.73 1.57 6.59
CA ASN A 49 -2.12 1.86 6.33
C ASN A 49 -3.00 1.71 7.58
N LEU A 50 -3.96 2.62 7.71
CA LEU A 50 -5.14 2.48 8.53
C LEU A 50 -6.31 2.13 7.59
N PHE A 51 -6.79 0.90 7.66
CA PHE A 51 -7.73 0.33 6.72
C PHE A 51 -9.19 0.48 7.18
N PHE A 52 -10.07 0.81 6.23
CA PHE A 52 -11.52 0.84 6.42
C PHE A 52 -12.25 0.25 5.20
N MET A 53 -13.21 -0.63 5.47
CA MET A 53 -14.23 -1.01 4.49
C MET A 53 -15.15 0.18 4.20
N SER A 54 -16.00 0.09 3.15
CA SER A 54 -17.04 1.08 2.90
C SER A 54 -18.04 1.17 4.07
N LYS A 55 -18.74 2.30 4.19
CA LYS A 55 -19.79 2.48 5.21
C LYS A 55 -20.85 1.39 5.16
N GLU A 56 -21.19 0.96 3.94
CA GLU A 56 -22.17 -0.10 3.73
C GLU A 56 -21.65 -1.45 4.22
N GLU A 57 -20.40 -1.81 3.91
CA GLU A 57 -19.77 -3.06 4.39
C GLU A 57 -19.64 -3.05 5.90
N MET A 58 -19.12 -1.98 6.50
CA MET A 58 -18.96 -1.85 7.96
C MET A 58 -20.30 -2.00 8.68
N LYS A 59 -21.37 -1.42 8.12
CA LYS A 59 -22.72 -1.57 8.67
C LYS A 59 -23.25 -3.00 8.56
N ASN A 60 -23.06 -3.64 7.40
CA ASN A 60 -23.66 -4.94 7.11
C ASN A 60 -22.90 -6.10 7.75
N GLU A 61 -21.57 -6.01 7.82
CA GLU A 61 -20.72 -7.10 8.29
C GLU A 61 -20.40 -6.99 9.79
N LEU A 62 -20.28 -5.74 10.31
CA LEU A 62 -19.81 -5.48 11.68
C LEU A 62 -20.83 -4.69 12.54
N ASP A 63 -22.00 -4.29 11.99
CA ASP A 63 -22.98 -3.37 12.60
C ASP A 63 -22.39 -2.02 13.05
N ILE A 64 -21.31 -1.59 12.42
CA ILE A 64 -20.66 -0.32 12.67
C ILE A 64 -21.23 0.73 11.70
N LYS A 65 -21.86 1.77 12.26
CA LYS A 65 -22.56 2.82 11.47
C LYS A 65 -21.73 4.08 11.28
N ASN A 66 -20.92 4.42 12.26
CA ASN A 66 -20.09 5.61 12.27
C ASN A 66 -18.70 5.30 12.83
N ILE A 67 -17.68 5.87 12.21
CA ILE A 67 -16.30 5.80 12.68
C ILE A 67 -15.74 7.22 12.63
N ASP A 68 -15.13 7.65 13.71
CA ASP A 68 -14.31 8.86 13.70
C ASP A 68 -12.89 8.50 13.23
N VAL A 69 -12.70 8.51 11.91
CA VAL A 69 -11.42 8.18 11.28
C VAL A 69 -10.31 9.12 11.70
N LYS A 70 -10.62 10.40 11.96
CA LYS A 70 -9.61 11.37 12.39
C LYS A 70 -9.08 11.04 13.78
N GLU A 71 -9.98 10.75 14.69
CA GLU A 71 -9.59 10.36 16.06
C GLU A 71 -8.85 9.02 16.07
N MET A 72 -9.30 8.03 15.29
CA MET A 72 -8.60 6.75 15.14
C MET A 72 -7.20 6.93 14.56
N PHE A 73 -7.07 7.70 13.48
CA PHE A 73 -5.78 7.99 12.86
C PHE A 73 -4.84 8.70 13.83
N LYS A 74 -5.33 9.74 14.51
CA LYS A 74 -4.58 10.48 15.52
C LYS A 74 -4.05 9.55 16.62
N LYS A 75 -4.91 8.72 17.21
CA LYS A 75 -4.51 7.78 18.26
C LYS A 75 -3.49 6.76 17.77
N SER A 76 -3.67 6.21 16.56
CA SER A 76 -2.72 5.25 15.98
C SER A 76 -1.35 5.88 15.75
N VAL A 77 -1.30 7.14 15.29
CA VAL A 77 -0.05 7.88 15.13
C VAL A 77 0.60 8.20 16.49
N GLU A 78 -0.18 8.65 17.46
CA GLU A 78 0.32 8.90 18.83
C GLU A 78 0.93 7.65 19.45
N GLN A 79 0.28 6.49 19.28
CA GLN A 79 0.81 5.20 19.75
C GLN A 79 2.09 4.81 19.01
N LEU A 80 2.15 5.00 17.70
CA LEU A 80 3.36 4.73 16.92
C LEU A 80 4.54 5.63 17.37
N GLU A 81 4.28 6.91 17.61
CA GLU A 81 5.30 7.83 18.15
C GLU A 81 5.74 7.43 19.57
N PHE A 82 4.82 6.97 20.41
CA PHE A 82 5.17 6.42 21.73
C PHE A 82 6.10 5.20 21.61
N LEU A 83 5.84 4.29 20.65
CA LEU A 83 6.70 3.13 20.39
C LEU A 83 8.10 3.53 19.90
N LYS A 84 8.20 4.60 19.09
CA LYS A 84 9.48 5.19 18.70
C LYS A 84 10.21 5.78 19.89
N MET A 85 9.57 6.62 20.70
CA MET A 85 10.16 7.24 21.88
C MET A 85 10.61 6.20 22.92
N SER A 86 9.91 5.08 23.01
CA SER A 86 10.23 3.95 23.89
C SER A 86 11.32 3.03 23.33
N GLY A 87 11.85 3.29 22.12
CA GLY A 87 12.91 2.52 21.49
C GLY A 87 12.48 1.21 20.83
N TYR A 88 11.17 0.91 20.81
CA TYR A 88 10.63 -0.24 20.07
C TYR A 88 10.69 -0.04 18.55
N ILE A 89 10.68 1.20 18.07
CA ILE A 89 10.90 1.54 16.66
C ILE A 89 12.16 2.42 16.58
N LYS A 90 13.12 2.01 15.75
CA LYS A 90 14.38 2.74 15.57
C LYS A 90 14.17 4.00 14.75
N ASP A 91 14.93 5.05 15.03
CA ASP A 91 14.84 6.37 14.35
C ASP A 91 15.15 6.32 12.85
N ASP A 92 15.87 5.30 12.40
CA ASP A 92 16.22 5.11 10.99
C ASP A 92 15.10 4.50 10.15
N VAL A 93 14.00 4.03 10.76
CA VAL A 93 12.81 3.54 10.06
C VAL A 93 11.89 4.70 9.66
N LYS A 94 11.53 4.78 8.38
CA LYS A 94 10.75 5.88 7.79
C LYS A 94 9.38 5.39 7.35
N PHE A 95 8.33 5.88 7.98
CA PHE A 95 6.95 5.54 7.63
C PHE A 95 6.26 6.67 6.84
N ILE A 96 5.49 6.26 5.84
CA ILE A 96 4.51 7.09 5.14
C ILE A 96 3.13 6.67 5.68
N TYR A 97 2.46 7.56 6.40
CA TYR A 97 1.15 7.26 6.98
C TYR A 97 0.07 7.35 5.91
N SER A 98 -0.76 6.32 5.83
CA SER A 98 -1.77 6.15 4.79
C SER A 98 -3.14 5.80 5.39
N ILE A 99 -4.21 6.16 4.68
CA ILE A 99 -5.57 5.68 4.94
C ILE A 99 -6.04 4.91 3.71
N GLU A 100 -6.44 3.67 3.90
CA GLU A 100 -7.04 2.81 2.90
C GLU A 100 -8.56 2.74 3.10
N GLY A 101 -9.32 3.19 2.10
CA GLY A 101 -10.78 3.29 2.20
C GLY A 101 -11.25 4.62 2.83
N CYS A 102 -11.50 5.63 1.99
CA CYS A 102 -11.78 7.00 2.45
C CYS A 102 -13.27 7.30 2.73
N ASP A 103 -14.17 6.31 2.73
CA ASP A 103 -15.63 6.54 2.77
C ASP A 103 -16.12 7.33 4.00
N PHE A 104 -15.42 7.23 5.12
CA PHE A 104 -15.74 7.95 6.35
C PHE A 104 -15.14 9.36 6.44
N LEU A 105 -14.28 9.76 5.48
CA LEU A 105 -13.67 11.08 5.43
C LEU A 105 -14.53 12.08 4.64
N GLU A 106 -14.48 13.34 5.05
CA GLU A 106 -14.84 14.46 4.20
C GLU A 106 -13.58 15.01 3.49
N VAL A 107 -13.75 15.64 2.32
CA VAL A 107 -12.60 16.17 1.56
C VAL A 107 -11.76 17.15 2.40
N ASN A 108 -12.42 17.96 3.23
CA ASN A 108 -11.74 18.96 4.07
C ASN A 108 -10.97 18.35 5.25
N ASP A 109 -11.28 17.12 5.64
CA ASP A 109 -10.55 16.42 6.71
C ASP A 109 -9.09 16.16 6.33
N LEU A 110 -8.78 16.11 5.02
CA LEU A 110 -7.41 15.91 4.54
C LEU A 110 -6.42 16.96 5.04
N GLU A 111 -6.85 18.22 5.28
CA GLU A 111 -5.95 19.27 5.81
C GLU A 111 -5.54 18.99 7.26
N GLU A 112 -6.49 18.55 8.08
CA GLU A 112 -6.23 18.19 9.47
C GLU A 112 -5.37 16.92 9.55
N LEU A 113 -5.75 15.90 8.80
CA LEU A 113 -5.00 14.64 8.73
C LEU A 113 -3.58 14.84 8.19
N TYR A 114 -3.39 15.72 7.20
CA TYR A 114 -2.06 16.08 6.70
C TYR A 114 -1.17 16.68 7.79
N LYS A 115 -1.74 17.55 8.66
CA LYS A 115 -1.02 18.11 9.82
C LYS A 115 -0.69 17.03 10.86
N LEU A 116 -1.49 15.97 10.96
CA LEU A 116 -1.23 14.81 11.81
C LEU A 116 -0.26 13.79 11.17
N GLY A 117 0.24 14.07 9.96
CA GLY A 117 1.23 13.23 9.29
C GLY A 117 0.71 12.36 8.14
N LEU A 118 -0.59 12.44 7.76
CA LEU A 118 -1.09 11.71 6.59
C LEU A 118 -0.36 12.12 5.32
N ARG A 119 0.15 11.16 4.55
CA ARG A 119 0.88 11.38 3.30
C ARG A 119 0.41 10.50 2.14
N SER A 120 -0.51 9.58 2.38
CA SER A 120 -1.07 8.71 1.35
C SER A 120 -2.55 8.44 1.60
N ILE A 121 -3.34 8.33 0.54
CA ILE A 121 -4.72 7.85 0.59
C ILE A 121 -4.96 6.83 -0.52
N LEU A 122 -5.75 5.81 -0.21
CA LEU A 122 -6.36 4.88 -1.14
C LEU A 122 -7.88 5.17 -1.12
N PRO A 123 -8.43 5.85 -2.14
CA PRO A 123 -9.79 6.39 -2.10
C PRO A 123 -10.89 5.35 -1.89
N VAL A 124 -10.69 4.14 -2.40
CA VAL A 124 -11.70 3.07 -2.35
C VAL A 124 -11.05 1.70 -2.13
N TRP A 125 -11.70 0.85 -1.35
CA TRP A 125 -11.36 -0.57 -1.25
C TRP A 125 -12.19 -1.39 -2.28
N ASN A 126 -12.68 -2.59 -1.94
CA ASN A 126 -13.27 -3.54 -2.90
C ASN A 126 -14.66 -3.13 -3.43
N ASN A 127 -15.51 -2.52 -2.61
CA ASN A 127 -16.84 -2.10 -3.00
C ASN A 127 -16.86 -0.64 -3.47
N GLN A 128 -18.03 -0.16 -3.90
CA GLN A 128 -18.23 1.25 -4.18
C GLN A 128 -18.36 2.03 -2.88
N ASN A 129 -17.78 3.23 -2.85
CA ASN A 129 -18.01 4.22 -1.82
C ASN A 129 -18.38 5.57 -2.45
N ARG A 130 -18.47 6.64 -1.65
CA ARG A 130 -18.83 7.99 -2.12
C ARG A 130 -17.82 8.58 -3.12
N TYR A 131 -16.59 8.09 -3.20
CA TYR A 131 -15.52 8.64 -4.01
C TYR A 131 -15.25 7.87 -5.30
N ALA A 132 -15.27 6.55 -5.24
CA ALA A 132 -14.93 5.71 -6.37
C ALA A 132 -15.56 4.32 -6.24
N SER A 133 -15.33 3.50 -7.24
CA SER A 133 -15.78 2.10 -7.27
C SER A 133 -14.57 1.16 -7.23
N GLY A 134 -14.62 0.22 -6.30
CA GLY A 134 -13.65 -0.86 -6.18
C GLY A 134 -13.97 -2.04 -7.10
N ILE A 135 -13.14 -3.06 -7.02
CA ILE A 135 -13.14 -4.23 -7.91
C ILE A 135 -14.43 -5.07 -7.91
N LYS A 136 -15.25 -4.97 -6.86
CA LYS A 136 -16.54 -5.69 -6.76
C LYS A 136 -17.72 -4.93 -7.42
N THR A 137 -17.48 -3.74 -7.96
CA THR A 137 -18.51 -2.87 -8.51
C THR A 137 -18.10 -2.30 -9.86
N THR A 138 -19.03 -1.69 -10.61
CA THR A 138 -18.81 -1.32 -12.01
C THR A 138 -18.93 0.18 -12.31
N ASN A 139 -19.28 1.00 -11.31
CA ASN A 139 -19.30 2.44 -11.48
C ASN A 139 -17.87 3.00 -11.55
N GLY A 140 -17.73 4.30 -11.78
CA GLY A 140 -16.45 4.96 -11.92
C GLY A 140 -16.12 5.89 -10.76
N LEU A 141 -15.22 6.83 -11.03
CA LEU A 141 -14.87 7.95 -10.16
C LEU A 141 -16.06 8.92 -10.06
N THR A 142 -16.40 9.34 -8.85
CA THR A 142 -17.48 10.30 -8.63
C THR A 142 -16.96 11.75 -8.69
N GLU A 143 -17.86 12.74 -8.73
CA GLU A 143 -17.47 14.15 -8.62
C GLU A 143 -16.85 14.46 -7.24
N GLU A 144 -17.34 13.81 -6.18
CA GLU A 144 -16.68 13.91 -4.85
C GLU A 144 -15.28 13.26 -4.85
N GLY A 145 -15.10 12.16 -5.60
CA GLY A 145 -13.80 11.54 -5.82
C GLY A 145 -12.82 12.47 -6.53
N LYS A 146 -13.25 13.23 -7.52
CA LYS A 146 -12.43 14.25 -8.17
C LYS A 146 -12.00 15.33 -7.19
N LYS A 147 -12.90 15.79 -6.31
CA LYS A 147 -12.57 16.78 -5.26
C LYS A 147 -11.55 16.21 -4.29
N LEU A 148 -11.70 14.96 -3.85
CA LEU A 148 -10.74 14.27 -2.97
C LEU A 148 -9.36 14.19 -3.61
N ILE A 149 -9.27 13.70 -4.86
CA ILE A 149 -8.02 13.59 -5.63
C ILE A 149 -7.35 14.96 -5.83
N LYS A 150 -8.14 15.99 -6.16
CA LYS A 150 -7.60 17.35 -6.30
C LYS A 150 -7.02 17.86 -4.99
N LYS A 151 -7.77 17.73 -3.89
CA LYS A 151 -7.31 18.16 -2.56
C LYS A 151 -6.06 17.40 -2.11
N ALA A 152 -6.00 16.10 -2.34
CA ALA A 152 -4.80 15.29 -2.08
C ALA A 152 -3.60 15.79 -2.91
N SER A 153 -3.81 16.10 -4.19
CA SER A 153 -2.77 16.64 -5.08
C SER A 153 -2.26 18.02 -4.62
N GLU A 154 -3.16 18.89 -4.14
CA GLU A 154 -2.82 20.21 -3.57
C GLU A 154 -1.91 20.09 -2.34
N LEU A 155 -2.23 19.13 -1.47
CA LEU A 155 -1.47 18.88 -0.24
C LEU A 155 -0.18 18.08 -0.48
N GLY A 156 -0.03 17.44 -1.64
CA GLY A 156 1.09 16.54 -1.94
C GLY A 156 0.96 15.17 -1.29
N ILE A 157 -0.27 14.77 -0.98
CA ILE A 157 -0.63 13.42 -0.53
C ILE A 157 -0.59 12.48 -1.73
N ILE A 158 -0.03 11.29 -1.55
CA ILE A 158 -0.02 10.20 -2.54
C ILE A 158 -1.46 9.78 -2.83
N ILE A 159 -1.74 9.54 -4.11
CA ILE A 159 -2.97 8.91 -4.56
C ILE A 159 -2.65 7.47 -4.95
N ASP A 160 -3.09 6.53 -4.13
CA ASP A 160 -2.97 5.11 -4.40
C ASP A 160 -4.20 4.62 -5.17
N VAL A 161 -3.95 4.03 -6.33
CA VAL A 161 -4.99 3.54 -7.25
C VAL A 161 -5.24 2.04 -7.14
N SER A 162 -4.61 1.37 -6.18
CA SER A 162 -4.91 -0.04 -5.86
C SER A 162 -6.39 -0.18 -5.46
N HIS A 163 -6.98 -1.36 -5.66
CA HIS A 163 -8.40 -1.66 -5.46
C HIS A 163 -9.40 -0.96 -6.39
N MET A 164 -9.04 0.09 -7.12
CA MET A 164 -9.95 0.69 -8.08
C MET A 164 -10.33 -0.33 -9.17
N ASN A 165 -11.61 -0.41 -9.51
CA ASN A 165 -12.00 -1.12 -10.73
C ASN A 165 -11.45 -0.41 -11.97
N GLU A 166 -11.48 -1.07 -13.12
CA GLU A 166 -10.87 -0.54 -14.35
C GLU A 166 -11.41 0.85 -14.73
N LYS A 167 -12.72 1.09 -14.55
CA LYS A 167 -13.36 2.38 -14.87
C LYS A 167 -12.88 3.48 -13.93
N SER A 168 -12.95 3.28 -12.61
CA SER A 168 -12.44 4.25 -11.61
C SER A 168 -10.96 4.53 -11.83
N PHE A 169 -10.18 3.50 -12.15
CA PHE A 169 -8.75 3.62 -12.41
C PHE A 169 -8.47 4.58 -13.58
N PHE A 170 -9.06 4.35 -14.75
CA PHE A 170 -8.81 5.21 -15.91
C PHE A 170 -9.36 6.63 -15.70
N GLU A 171 -10.57 6.78 -15.17
CA GLU A 171 -11.14 8.10 -14.88
C GLU A 171 -10.32 8.90 -13.87
N SER A 172 -9.72 8.22 -12.85
CA SER A 172 -8.82 8.86 -11.90
C SER A 172 -7.51 9.31 -12.57
N LEU A 173 -6.90 8.46 -13.40
CA LEU A 173 -5.65 8.80 -14.08
C LEU A 173 -5.84 9.88 -15.14
N GLU A 174 -6.96 9.88 -15.85
CA GLU A 174 -7.33 10.96 -16.76
C GLU A 174 -7.47 12.29 -16.02
N TYR A 175 -8.14 12.28 -14.87
CA TYR A 175 -8.27 13.48 -14.05
C TYR A 175 -6.92 13.95 -13.47
N LEU A 176 -6.07 13.03 -13.02
CA LEU A 176 -4.73 13.35 -12.56
C LEU A 176 -3.86 13.96 -13.68
N LEU A 177 -4.05 13.51 -14.93
CA LEU A 177 -3.40 14.12 -16.09
C LEU A 177 -3.87 15.56 -16.33
N VAL A 178 -5.16 15.84 -16.12
CA VAL A 178 -5.69 17.22 -16.16
C VAL A 178 -5.02 18.07 -15.08
N LEU A 179 -4.96 17.59 -13.83
CA LEU A 179 -4.31 18.29 -12.74
C LEU A 179 -2.82 18.57 -13.02
N LYS A 180 -2.10 17.61 -13.62
CA LYS A 180 -0.69 17.83 -14.05
C LYS A 180 -0.60 18.99 -15.07
N LYS A 181 -1.52 19.09 -16.01
CA LYS A 181 -1.55 20.19 -16.98
C LYS A 181 -1.92 21.54 -16.34
N GLU A 182 -2.66 21.52 -15.24
CA GLU A 182 -2.97 22.70 -14.42
C GLU A 182 -1.82 23.10 -13.49
N GLY A 183 -0.70 22.37 -13.50
CA GLY A 183 0.50 22.69 -12.71
C GLY A 183 0.60 22.00 -11.36
N TYR A 184 -0.32 21.08 -11.04
CA TYR A 184 -0.16 20.20 -9.89
C TYR A 184 0.89 19.11 -10.17
N ASP A 185 1.49 18.60 -9.11
CA ASP A 185 2.45 17.48 -9.18
C ASP A 185 1.99 16.31 -8.32
N PRO A 186 0.93 15.57 -8.74
CA PRO A 186 0.42 14.43 -7.99
C PRO A 186 1.44 13.28 -7.98
N ILE A 187 1.59 12.66 -6.81
CA ILE A 187 2.35 11.41 -6.65
C ILE A 187 1.37 10.25 -6.75
N ILE A 188 1.57 9.38 -7.74
CA ILE A 188 0.67 8.28 -8.06
C ILE A 188 1.36 6.97 -7.72
N VAL A 189 0.67 6.10 -6.99
CA VAL A 189 1.15 4.76 -6.61
C VAL A 189 0.06 3.73 -6.88
N ALA A 190 0.42 2.55 -7.35
CA ALA A 190 -0.35 1.33 -7.23
C ALA A 190 0.40 0.46 -6.21
N SER A 191 0.10 0.61 -4.91
CA SER A 191 0.98 0.12 -3.84
C SER A 191 1.07 -1.40 -3.76
N HIS A 192 -0.01 -2.13 -4.09
CA HIS A 192 -0.08 -3.59 -3.99
C HIS A 192 -0.96 -4.18 -5.09
N SER A 193 -0.45 -4.20 -6.31
CA SER A 193 -1.16 -4.70 -7.49
C SER A 193 -0.26 -5.57 -8.35
N ASN A 194 -0.81 -6.68 -8.88
CA ASN A 194 -0.11 -7.59 -9.77
C ASN A 194 -0.62 -7.46 -11.21
N LEU A 195 -0.23 -8.38 -12.09
CA LEU A 195 -0.48 -8.31 -13.53
C LEU A 195 -1.55 -9.31 -13.96
N LYS A 196 -2.56 -8.84 -14.70
CA LYS A 196 -3.63 -9.70 -15.27
C LYS A 196 -3.09 -10.74 -16.24
N THR A 197 -1.99 -10.47 -16.91
CA THR A 197 -1.31 -11.44 -17.80
C THR A 197 -0.90 -12.70 -17.07
N PHE A 198 -0.65 -12.66 -15.75
CA PHE A 198 -0.32 -13.83 -14.93
C PHE A 198 -1.57 -14.42 -14.27
N LYS A 199 -2.48 -13.59 -13.83
CA LYS A 199 -3.77 -14.04 -13.31
C LYS A 199 -4.84 -12.98 -13.55
N ASP A 200 -5.86 -13.35 -14.33
CA ASP A 200 -6.97 -12.43 -14.66
C ASP A 200 -7.99 -12.37 -13.53
N VAL A 201 -7.74 -11.48 -12.59
CA VAL A 201 -8.63 -11.15 -11.48
C VAL A 201 -8.77 -9.62 -11.36
N GLY A 202 -9.87 -9.15 -10.78
CA GLY A 202 -10.17 -7.72 -10.67
C GLY A 202 -9.10 -6.89 -9.94
N ARG A 203 -8.34 -7.51 -9.03
CA ARG A 203 -7.26 -6.86 -8.27
C ARG A 203 -6.01 -6.57 -9.11
N ASN A 204 -5.80 -7.32 -10.18
CA ASN A 204 -4.63 -7.20 -11.02
C ASN A 204 -4.84 -6.17 -12.13
N LEU A 205 -3.75 -5.57 -12.57
CA LEU A 205 -3.73 -4.54 -13.60
C LEU A 205 -3.49 -5.17 -14.99
N SER A 206 -4.25 -4.73 -15.97
CA SER A 206 -4.00 -5.06 -17.37
C SER A 206 -2.75 -4.33 -17.88
N ASP A 207 -2.14 -4.82 -18.96
CA ASP A 207 -1.00 -4.16 -19.60
C ASP A 207 -1.34 -2.72 -20.02
N LYS A 208 -2.61 -2.46 -20.39
CA LYS A 208 -3.07 -1.10 -20.68
C LYS A 208 -3.03 -0.20 -19.45
N GLN A 209 -3.48 -0.69 -18.30
CA GLN A 209 -3.40 0.05 -17.02
C GLN A 209 -1.95 0.31 -16.62
N ILE A 210 -1.08 -0.71 -16.72
CA ILE A 210 0.35 -0.60 -16.40
C ILE A 210 1.05 0.41 -17.32
N ASN A 211 0.77 0.39 -18.62
CA ASN A 211 1.31 1.36 -19.56
C ASN A 211 0.81 2.80 -19.27
N THR A 212 -0.41 2.95 -18.76
CA THR A 212 -0.92 4.27 -18.32
C THR A 212 -0.20 4.76 -17.06
N LEU A 213 0.05 3.88 -16.08
CA LEU A 213 0.88 4.22 -14.90
C LEU A 213 2.29 4.64 -15.33
N LYS A 214 2.91 3.87 -16.22
CA LYS A 214 4.23 4.21 -16.78
C LYS A 214 4.25 5.58 -17.45
N TYR A 215 3.26 5.90 -18.26
CA TYR A 215 3.12 7.21 -18.91
C TYR A 215 3.03 8.37 -17.91
N LEU A 216 2.38 8.14 -16.77
CA LEU A 216 2.23 9.13 -15.70
C LEU A 216 3.40 9.17 -14.72
N ASP A 217 4.45 8.38 -14.93
CA ASP A 217 5.61 8.23 -14.02
C ASP A 217 5.24 7.74 -12.63
N ALA A 218 4.22 6.88 -12.54
CA ALA A 218 3.72 6.33 -11.29
C ALA A 218 4.63 5.23 -10.73
N TYR A 219 4.53 4.98 -9.43
CA TYR A 219 5.17 3.84 -8.77
C TYR A 219 4.23 2.63 -8.75
N MET A 220 4.80 1.43 -8.78
CA MET A 220 4.07 0.17 -8.73
C MET A 220 4.71 -0.79 -7.74
N GLY A 221 3.97 -1.16 -6.69
CA GLY A 221 4.31 -2.21 -5.73
C GLY A 221 3.74 -3.56 -6.17
N LEU A 222 4.62 -4.54 -6.37
CA LEU A 222 4.22 -5.90 -6.66
C LEU A 222 3.87 -6.63 -5.37
N PHE A 223 2.65 -7.15 -5.31
CA PHE A 223 2.11 -7.85 -4.17
C PHE A 223 2.65 -9.28 -4.08
N THR A 224 3.20 -9.69 -2.94
CA THR A 224 3.87 -10.97 -2.74
C THR A 224 2.93 -12.16 -2.63
N SER A 225 1.62 -11.97 -2.53
CA SER A 225 0.66 -13.08 -2.42
C SER A 225 0.50 -13.83 -3.73
N SER A 226 0.86 -15.11 -3.74
CA SER A 226 0.70 -16.02 -4.86
C SER A 226 -0.76 -16.19 -5.30
N LYS A 227 -1.71 -15.93 -4.41
CA LYS A 227 -3.15 -15.91 -4.71
C LYS A 227 -3.49 -14.97 -5.88
N PHE A 228 -2.69 -13.94 -6.11
CA PHE A 228 -2.86 -12.96 -7.19
C PHE A 228 -1.84 -13.12 -8.33
N ILE A 229 -1.07 -14.22 -8.35
CA ILE A 229 -0.04 -14.50 -9.36
C ILE A 229 -0.36 -15.78 -10.13
N SER A 230 -0.88 -16.81 -9.47
CA SER A 230 -1.10 -18.12 -10.05
C SER A 230 -2.49 -18.68 -9.74
N ASP A 231 -3.14 -19.30 -10.72
CA ASP A 231 -4.40 -20.00 -10.50
C ASP A 231 -4.22 -21.27 -9.66
N ASN A 232 -3.03 -21.85 -9.70
CA ASN A 232 -2.69 -23.09 -8.97
C ASN A 232 -2.02 -22.82 -7.60
N TYR A 233 -2.14 -21.62 -7.06
CA TYR A 233 -1.43 -21.15 -5.85
C TYR A 233 -1.58 -22.08 -4.63
N LEU A 234 -2.68 -22.84 -4.55
CA LEU A 234 -2.95 -23.79 -3.46
C LEU A 234 -2.08 -25.05 -3.52
N ASN A 235 -1.64 -25.46 -4.72
CA ASN A 235 -1.03 -26.76 -4.99
C ASN A 235 0.43 -26.66 -5.42
N ILE A 236 1.04 -25.48 -5.38
CA ILE A 236 2.43 -25.24 -5.76
C ILE A 236 3.29 -24.99 -4.53
N THR A 237 4.56 -25.37 -4.63
CA THR A 237 5.57 -25.15 -3.59
C THR A 237 5.93 -23.67 -3.44
N LYS A 238 6.56 -23.29 -2.33
CA LYS A 238 7.08 -21.92 -2.13
C LYS A 238 8.08 -21.54 -3.24
N GLN A 239 8.95 -22.46 -3.67
CA GLN A 239 9.90 -22.22 -4.75
C GLN A 239 9.22 -21.92 -6.09
N GLU A 240 8.13 -22.62 -6.39
CA GLU A 240 7.33 -22.34 -7.58
C GLU A 240 6.63 -20.97 -7.48
N ARG A 241 6.08 -20.60 -6.31
CA ARG A 241 5.51 -19.27 -6.08
C ARG A 241 6.56 -18.17 -6.27
N GLN A 242 7.77 -18.35 -5.75
CA GLN A 242 8.89 -17.42 -5.94
C GLN A 242 9.29 -17.30 -7.41
N LYS A 243 9.32 -18.41 -8.14
CA LYS A 243 9.57 -18.41 -9.58
C LYS A 243 8.49 -17.65 -10.36
N ASP A 244 7.22 -17.84 -10.01
CA ASP A 244 6.11 -17.11 -10.63
C ASP A 244 6.20 -15.60 -10.36
N PHE A 245 6.55 -15.21 -9.14
CA PHE A 245 6.81 -13.80 -8.79
C PHE A 245 7.96 -13.22 -9.63
N LEU A 246 9.07 -13.94 -9.76
CA LEU A 246 10.21 -13.50 -10.56
C LEU A 246 9.86 -13.39 -12.05
N ASN A 247 9.05 -14.31 -12.58
CA ASN A 247 8.58 -14.27 -13.97
C ASN A 247 7.70 -13.03 -14.20
N MET A 248 6.81 -12.73 -13.24
CA MET A 248 5.96 -11.53 -13.29
C MET A 248 6.79 -10.24 -13.26
N LEU A 249 7.77 -10.13 -12.38
CA LEU A 249 8.69 -9.01 -12.33
C LEU A 249 9.50 -8.88 -13.63
N ASN A 250 9.99 -10.00 -14.18
CA ASN A 250 10.69 -10.02 -15.47
C ASN A 250 9.80 -9.49 -16.60
N TYR A 251 8.55 -9.91 -16.67
CA TYR A 251 7.60 -9.43 -17.68
C TYR A 251 7.37 -7.92 -17.56
N LEU A 252 7.17 -7.44 -16.33
CA LEU A 252 7.00 -6.00 -16.07
C LEU A 252 8.21 -5.18 -16.58
N ILE A 253 9.43 -5.64 -16.29
CA ILE A 253 10.66 -4.93 -16.66
C ILE A 253 11.00 -5.10 -18.15
N ASN A 254 10.98 -6.34 -18.66
CA ASN A 254 11.54 -6.67 -19.95
C ASN A 254 10.54 -6.58 -21.11
N ASP A 255 9.26 -6.88 -20.88
CA ASP A 255 8.23 -6.86 -21.92
C ASP A 255 7.47 -5.53 -21.90
N LEU A 256 6.97 -5.10 -20.73
CA LEU A 256 6.26 -3.84 -20.59
C LEU A 256 7.20 -2.63 -20.48
N LYS A 257 8.52 -2.85 -20.32
CA LYS A 257 9.52 -1.78 -20.17
C LYS A 257 9.16 -0.80 -19.06
N TYR A 258 8.64 -1.29 -17.95
CA TYR A 258 8.39 -0.45 -16.79
C TYR A 258 9.71 -0.06 -16.12
N PRO A 259 9.90 1.22 -15.76
CA PRO A 259 11.19 1.66 -15.21
C PRO A 259 11.50 1.00 -13.87
N THR A 260 12.69 0.43 -13.70
CA THR A 260 13.07 -0.24 -12.44
C THR A 260 13.08 0.72 -11.25
N ASN A 261 13.33 2.01 -11.48
CA ASN A 261 13.26 3.06 -10.46
C ASN A 261 11.82 3.50 -10.10
N ARG A 262 10.81 2.75 -10.53
CA ARG A 262 9.38 2.94 -10.18
C ARG A 262 8.73 1.65 -9.69
N ILE A 263 9.51 0.58 -9.50
CA ILE A 263 9.01 -0.71 -9.01
C ILE A 263 9.38 -0.88 -7.54
N LEU A 264 8.41 -1.35 -6.75
CA LEU A 264 8.59 -1.73 -5.35
C LEU A 264 8.00 -3.14 -5.12
N ILE A 265 8.18 -3.63 -3.91
CA ILE A 265 7.55 -4.87 -3.43
C ILE A 265 6.63 -4.52 -2.26
N SER A 266 5.51 -5.24 -2.17
CA SER A 266 4.49 -5.04 -1.16
C SER A 266 4.10 -6.36 -0.52
N THR A 267 4.02 -6.39 0.81
CA THR A 267 3.55 -7.57 1.53
C THR A 267 2.04 -7.57 1.73
N ASP A 268 1.43 -6.39 1.87
CA ASP A 268 0.02 -6.25 2.25
C ASP A 268 -0.28 -7.08 3.50
N ASP A 269 0.66 -7.04 4.45
CA ASP A 269 0.59 -7.87 5.63
C ASP A 269 -0.16 -7.17 6.76
N MET A 270 -0.98 -7.97 7.44
CA MET A 270 -1.70 -7.59 8.65
C MET A 270 -1.59 -8.74 9.65
N GLU A 271 -0.56 -8.74 10.49
CA GLU A 271 -0.27 -9.84 11.42
C GLU A 271 -1.41 -10.12 12.42
N TYR A 272 -2.27 -9.15 12.65
CA TYR A 272 -3.42 -9.29 13.55
C TYR A 272 -4.58 -10.07 12.93
N TYR A 273 -4.52 -10.43 11.64
CA TYR A 273 -5.62 -11.15 10.99
C TYR A 273 -5.71 -12.59 11.54
N PRO A 274 -6.87 -13.01 12.09
CA PRO A 274 -7.00 -14.31 12.76
C PRO A 274 -6.91 -15.51 11.82
N ASP A 275 -6.98 -15.30 10.51
CA ASP A 275 -6.86 -16.38 9.53
C ASP A 275 -5.39 -16.67 9.19
N LYS A 276 -4.81 -17.63 9.90
CA LYS A 276 -3.45 -18.13 9.61
C LYS A 276 -3.25 -18.60 8.17
N ASN A 277 -4.32 -18.89 7.42
CA ASN A 277 -4.25 -19.27 6.02
C ASN A 277 -4.05 -18.06 5.09
N TYR A 278 -4.25 -16.83 5.56
CA TYR A 278 -3.99 -15.62 4.76
C TYR A 278 -2.51 -15.54 4.34
N HIS A 279 -1.61 -15.87 5.25
CA HIS A 279 -0.15 -15.88 5.01
C HIS A 279 0.36 -17.15 4.31
N GLY A 280 -0.44 -18.22 4.27
CA GLY A 280 -0.01 -19.53 3.76
C GLY A 280 0.32 -19.59 2.27
N TYR A 281 0.00 -18.54 1.52
CA TYR A 281 0.18 -18.47 0.06
C TYR A 281 1.11 -17.36 -0.40
N ASN A 282 1.87 -16.76 0.51
CA ASN A 282 2.87 -15.76 0.14
C ASN A 282 4.06 -16.42 -0.59
N CYS A 283 4.68 -15.67 -1.47
CA CYS A 283 5.88 -16.09 -2.18
C CYS A 283 7.09 -16.17 -1.23
N PHE A 284 7.05 -15.41 -0.13
CA PHE A 284 8.13 -15.30 0.84
C PHE A 284 7.57 -15.48 2.25
N ASP A 285 8.35 -16.08 3.13
CA ASP A 285 8.01 -16.13 4.54
C ASP A 285 8.35 -14.78 5.19
N LEU A 286 7.52 -14.31 6.10
CA LEU A 286 7.81 -13.08 6.84
C LEU A 286 9.09 -13.21 7.66
N ASP A 287 9.35 -14.39 8.23
CA ASP A 287 10.61 -14.72 8.87
C ASP A 287 11.71 -14.91 7.80
N GLY A 288 12.47 -13.83 7.53
CA GLY A 288 13.53 -13.83 6.51
C GLY A 288 13.14 -13.26 5.15
N LEU A 289 12.02 -12.57 5.07
CA LEU A 289 11.47 -11.92 3.87
C LEU A 289 12.55 -11.22 3.03
N ASN A 290 13.30 -10.31 3.62
CA ASN A 290 14.33 -9.54 2.94
C ASN A 290 15.40 -10.45 2.30
N LYS A 291 15.85 -11.46 3.04
CA LYS A 291 16.86 -12.41 2.59
C LYS A 291 16.39 -13.28 1.44
N GLU A 292 15.13 -13.71 1.50
CA GLU A 292 14.52 -14.53 0.44
C GLU A 292 14.31 -13.70 -0.83
N ILE A 293 13.82 -12.47 -0.71
CA ILE A 293 13.64 -11.54 -1.84
C ILE A 293 15.00 -11.26 -2.50
N TYR A 294 16.01 -10.87 -1.71
CA TYR A 294 17.35 -10.60 -2.24
C TYR A 294 17.89 -11.80 -3.00
N LYS A 295 17.87 -12.99 -2.38
CA LYS A 295 18.36 -14.24 -2.99
C LYS A 295 17.63 -14.60 -4.29
N LEU A 296 16.34 -14.32 -4.38
CA LEU A 296 15.58 -14.51 -5.61
C LEU A 296 16.04 -13.55 -6.70
N LEU A 297 16.17 -12.27 -6.37
CA LEU A 297 16.48 -11.21 -7.33
C LEU A 297 17.92 -11.27 -7.82
N GLU A 298 18.90 -11.64 -6.96
CA GLU A 298 20.31 -11.74 -7.34
C GLU A 298 20.56 -12.75 -8.46
N SER A 299 19.64 -13.71 -8.66
CA SER A 299 19.70 -14.67 -9.77
C SER A 299 19.50 -14.04 -11.15
N LYS A 300 19.00 -12.81 -11.24
CA LYS A 300 18.57 -12.16 -12.49
C LYS A 300 19.02 -10.70 -12.64
N TYR A 301 19.21 -9.98 -11.56
CA TYR A 301 19.42 -8.54 -11.55
C TYR A 301 20.73 -8.15 -10.87
N SER A 302 21.29 -7.02 -11.25
CA SER A 302 22.43 -6.43 -10.57
C SER A 302 22.03 -5.82 -9.22
N ASP A 303 22.98 -5.70 -8.30
CA ASP A 303 22.77 -5.10 -6.99
C ASP A 303 22.10 -3.71 -7.05
N ASN A 304 22.47 -2.88 -8.02
CA ASN A 304 21.86 -1.55 -8.21
C ASN A 304 20.34 -1.64 -8.51
N ILE A 305 19.90 -2.60 -9.33
CA ILE A 305 18.46 -2.82 -9.61
C ILE A 305 17.76 -3.37 -8.37
N ILE A 306 18.42 -4.29 -7.66
CA ILE A 306 17.87 -4.87 -6.43
C ILE A 306 17.69 -3.80 -5.37
N GLU A 307 18.68 -2.95 -5.14
CA GLU A 307 18.60 -1.82 -4.20
C GLU A 307 17.50 -0.82 -4.58
N GLN A 308 17.33 -0.54 -5.87
CA GLN A 308 16.22 0.28 -6.35
C GLN A 308 14.87 -0.32 -5.94
N ILE A 309 14.62 -1.59 -6.30
CA ILE A 309 13.34 -2.26 -6.09
C ILE A 309 13.05 -2.50 -4.60
N MET A 310 14.07 -2.91 -3.85
CA MET A 310 13.90 -3.25 -2.44
C MET A 310 13.84 -2.03 -1.51
N PHE A 311 14.47 -0.90 -1.87
CA PHE A 311 14.56 0.21 -0.93
C PHE A 311 14.53 1.59 -1.57
N ASN A 312 15.43 1.91 -2.52
CA ASN A 312 15.68 3.29 -2.94
C ASN A 312 14.44 3.97 -3.51
N ASN A 313 13.59 3.24 -4.24
CA ASN A 313 12.35 3.76 -4.81
C ASN A 313 11.35 4.18 -3.73
N GLY A 314 11.20 3.40 -2.67
CA GLY A 314 10.33 3.73 -1.54
C GLY A 314 10.87 4.92 -0.74
N TYR A 315 12.18 4.97 -0.55
CA TYR A 315 12.83 6.09 0.11
C TYR A 315 12.73 7.39 -0.71
N ASP A 316 12.74 7.30 -2.06
CA ASP A 316 12.48 8.43 -2.94
C ASP A 316 11.04 8.96 -2.78
N ILE A 317 10.04 8.07 -2.69
CA ILE A 317 8.65 8.46 -2.38
C ILE A 317 8.59 9.17 -1.03
N TYR A 318 9.19 8.59 0.01
CA TYR A 318 9.23 9.19 1.35
C TYR A 318 9.80 10.61 1.32
N ASN A 319 10.90 10.82 0.61
CA ASN A 319 11.52 12.13 0.47
C ASN A 319 10.61 13.11 -0.28
N LYS A 320 9.97 12.68 -1.37
CA LYS A 320 9.06 13.52 -2.16
C LYS A 320 7.88 14.04 -1.34
N VAL A 321 7.23 13.19 -0.53
CA VAL A 321 6.06 13.60 0.26
C VAL A 321 6.44 14.53 1.42
N ASN A 322 7.66 14.42 1.96
CA ASN A 322 8.11 15.22 3.09
C ASN A 322 8.87 16.51 2.66
N GLN A 323 9.34 16.61 1.41
CA GLN A 323 9.98 17.84 0.92
C GLN A 323 8.97 18.97 0.64
N LYS A 324 7.70 18.65 0.35
CA LYS A 324 6.65 19.66 0.11
C LYS A 324 6.32 20.48 1.35
N GLU A 325 6.61 19.98 2.56
CA GLU A 325 6.50 20.77 3.80
C GLU A 325 7.49 21.94 3.88
N LYS A 326 8.67 21.81 3.28
CA LYS A 326 9.74 22.83 3.31
C LYS A 326 9.53 23.99 2.31
N ARG A 327 8.52 23.88 1.42
CA ARG A 327 8.25 24.87 0.35
C ARG A 327 7.04 25.77 0.64
N LYS A 328 6.36 25.58 1.77
CA LYS A 328 5.30 26.45 2.30
C LYS A 328 5.81 27.24 3.50
#